data_6b82223569a2a443470a6898b3bf6f06
#
_entry.id   6b82223569a2a443470a6898b3bf6f06
#
_cell.length_a   1.000
_cell.length_b   1.000
_cell.length_c   1.000
_cell.angle_alpha   90.00
_cell.angle_beta   90.00
_cell.angle_gamma   90.00
#
_symmetry.space_group_name_H-M   'P 1'
#
loop_
_entity.id
_entity.type
_entity.pdbx_description
1 polymer ?
#
loop_
_entity_poly.entity_id
_entity_poly.type
_entity_poly.pdbx_seq_one_letter_code
_entity_poly.pdbx_strand_id
1 'polypeptide(L)'
;GLLDQGYWPEGLYTPPSDGAVVRELQTIKELGFNLLRKHAKIEPQRWYYHCDKLGLIVWQDMVNGGGPYKLWFVTYLTNVFQPLLRRLPDARPLWGLLGRETEAGREEYARELEATVKTLQCHPCVGCWVPFNEGWGQFDARKATETLRALDPSRLVDEASGWFDRGGGDVHSIHNYFYPLRIRPNVRTVALSEYGGIAWPMPGHEPPRKTYGYGTARSRAELTERYCDLQRKT
;
A
#
# COMPACT_ATOMS: atom_id res chain seq x y z
N GLY A 1 -3.50 -10.49 -5.81
CA GLY A 1 -3.88 -9.64 -4.67
C GLY A 1 -4.67 -8.41 -5.08
N LEU A 2 -5.25 -7.75 -4.09
CA LEU A 2 -5.94 -6.47 -4.26
C LEU A 2 -5.34 -5.43 -3.31
N LEU A 3 -5.29 -4.16 -3.76
CA LEU A 3 -5.05 -3.02 -2.91
C LEU A 3 -6.37 -2.62 -2.23
N ASP A 4 -6.39 -2.59 -0.91
CA ASP A 4 -7.57 -2.30 -0.10
C ASP A 4 -7.31 -1.09 0.81
N GLN A 5 -8.02 0.00 0.56
CA GLN A 5 -7.93 1.22 1.37
C GLN A 5 -8.94 1.26 2.51
N GLY A 6 -9.93 0.37 2.52
CA GLY A 6 -10.87 0.16 3.64
C GLY A 6 -11.79 1.33 3.95
N TYR A 7 -12.28 2.03 2.93
CA TYR A 7 -13.24 3.12 3.12
C TYR A 7 -14.67 2.67 2.82
N TRP A 8 -15.59 3.14 3.64
CA TRP A 8 -17.02 2.83 3.54
C TRP A 8 -17.83 4.11 3.33
N PRO A 9 -18.84 4.12 2.45
CA PRO A 9 -19.63 5.32 2.18
C PRO A 9 -20.28 5.91 3.43
N GLU A 10 -20.80 5.06 4.32
CA GLU A 10 -21.53 5.49 5.51
C GLU A 10 -20.61 5.84 6.68
N GLY A 11 -19.55 5.07 6.89
CA GLY A 11 -18.71 5.11 8.08
C GLY A 11 -17.31 5.62 7.86
N LEU A 12 -16.93 5.99 6.63
CA LEU A 12 -15.58 6.38 6.22
C LEU A 12 -14.52 5.34 6.63
N TYR A 13 -13.95 5.46 7.82
CA TYR A 13 -12.94 4.54 8.34
C TYR A 13 -13.53 3.30 9.02
N THR A 14 -14.84 3.30 9.30
CA THR A 14 -15.48 2.25 10.09
C THR A 14 -16.46 1.47 9.21
N PRO A 15 -16.31 0.14 9.12
CA PRO A 15 -17.29 -0.67 8.39
C PRO A 15 -18.66 -0.63 9.09
N PRO A 16 -19.76 -0.70 8.32
CA PRO A 16 -21.11 -0.57 8.86
C PRO A 16 -21.52 -1.75 9.76
N SER A 17 -20.94 -2.93 9.53
CA SER A 17 -21.18 -4.13 10.36
C SER A 17 -20.14 -5.21 10.09
N ASP A 18 -20.03 -6.19 10.99
CA ASP A 18 -19.22 -7.40 10.75
C ASP A 18 -19.71 -8.18 9.53
N GLY A 19 -21.02 -8.26 9.35
CA GLY A 19 -21.58 -8.92 8.18
C GLY A 19 -21.20 -8.27 6.84
N ALA A 20 -20.98 -6.94 6.82
CA ALA A 20 -20.48 -6.24 5.65
C ALA A 20 -19.01 -6.62 5.37
N VAL A 21 -18.17 -6.62 6.41
CA VAL A 21 -16.76 -7.05 6.31
C VAL A 21 -16.66 -8.47 5.79
N VAL A 22 -17.42 -9.40 6.37
CA VAL A 22 -17.39 -10.82 5.96
C VAL A 22 -17.81 -10.97 4.50
N ARG A 23 -18.87 -10.31 4.06
CA ARG A 23 -19.33 -10.37 2.65
C ARG A 23 -18.28 -9.82 1.70
N GLU A 24 -17.65 -8.70 2.04
CA GLU A 24 -16.56 -8.11 1.24
C GLU A 24 -15.41 -9.11 1.07
N LEU A 25 -14.88 -9.64 2.17
CA LEU A 25 -13.76 -10.58 2.17
C LEU A 25 -14.11 -11.89 1.45
N GLN A 26 -15.33 -12.41 1.61
CA GLN A 26 -15.82 -13.58 0.88
C GLN A 26 -15.90 -13.31 -0.63
N THR A 27 -16.45 -12.17 -1.02
CA THR A 27 -16.51 -11.76 -2.44
C THR A 27 -15.12 -11.67 -3.06
N ILE A 28 -14.16 -11.08 -2.37
CA ILE A 28 -12.77 -11.00 -2.82
C ILE A 28 -12.18 -12.41 -3.05
N LYS A 29 -12.43 -13.33 -2.14
CA LYS A 29 -11.96 -14.71 -2.24
C LYS A 29 -12.66 -15.48 -3.37
N GLU A 30 -13.96 -15.31 -3.53
CA GLU A 30 -14.75 -15.90 -4.62
C GLU A 30 -14.29 -15.42 -6.01
N LEU A 31 -13.81 -14.19 -6.10
CA LEU A 31 -13.18 -13.62 -7.29
C LEU A 31 -11.78 -14.19 -7.58
N GLY A 32 -11.25 -15.06 -6.72
CA GLY A 32 -9.96 -15.73 -6.90
C GLY A 32 -8.77 -15.00 -6.26
N PHE A 33 -8.99 -13.94 -5.53
CA PHE A 33 -7.92 -13.25 -4.81
C PHE A 33 -7.64 -13.94 -3.46
N ASN A 34 -6.38 -14.04 -3.10
CA ASN A 34 -5.94 -14.67 -1.85
C ASN A 34 -5.07 -13.74 -0.99
N LEU A 35 -4.81 -12.51 -1.47
CA LEU A 35 -4.00 -11.52 -0.79
C LEU A 35 -4.66 -10.15 -0.86
N LEU A 36 -4.62 -9.44 0.27
CA LEU A 36 -5.02 -8.04 0.40
C LEU A 36 -3.81 -7.22 0.86
N ARG A 37 -3.50 -6.13 0.17
CA ARG A 37 -2.61 -5.12 0.71
C ARG A 37 -3.46 -4.05 1.37
N LYS A 38 -3.45 -4.01 2.71
CA LYS A 38 -4.13 -2.98 3.49
C LYS A 38 -3.31 -1.70 3.44
N HIS A 39 -3.75 -0.78 2.58
CA HIS A 39 -3.00 0.39 2.18
C HIS A 39 -3.16 1.55 3.16
N ALA A 40 -2.05 1.90 3.83
CA ALA A 40 -1.91 3.06 4.71
C ALA A 40 -3.01 3.19 5.79
N LYS A 41 -3.63 2.07 6.19
CA LYS A 41 -4.73 2.01 7.16
C LYS A 41 -4.60 0.78 8.04
N ILE A 42 -4.95 0.92 9.31
CA ILE A 42 -5.10 -0.18 10.26
C ILE A 42 -6.58 -0.40 10.51
N GLU A 43 -7.04 -1.63 10.32
CA GLU A 43 -8.41 -2.02 10.58
C GLU A 43 -8.63 -2.44 12.05
N PRO A 44 -9.89 -2.48 12.54
CA PRO A 44 -10.20 -3.17 13.78
C PRO A 44 -9.76 -4.64 13.73
N GLN A 45 -9.27 -5.19 14.85
CA GLN A 45 -8.75 -6.56 14.92
C GLN A 45 -9.72 -7.62 14.37
N ARG A 46 -11.04 -7.41 14.48
CA ARG A 46 -12.05 -8.30 13.92
C ARG A 46 -11.97 -8.47 12.40
N TRP A 47 -11.47 -7.45 11.66
CA TRP A 47 -11.23 -7.57 10.22
C TRP A 47 -10.11 -8.60 9.96
N TYR A 48 -9.00 -8.52 10.69
CA TYR A 48 -7.90 -9.51 10.57
C TYR A 48 -8.35 -10.90 11.01
N TYR A 49 -9.15 -11.01 12.07
CA TYR A 49 -9.76 -12.27 12.48
C TYR A 49 -10.57 -12.93 11.33
N HIS A 50 -11.33 -12.16 10.58
CA HIS A 50 -12.03 -12.69 9.42
C HIS A 50 -11.07 -13.07 8.28
N CYS A 51 -9.99 -12.33 8.06
CA CYS A 51 -8.93 -12.73 7.13
C CYS A 51 -8.28 -14.05 7.56
N ASP A 52 -7.96 -14.21 8.85
CA ASP A 52 -7.42 -15.45 9.42
C ASP A 52 -8.36 -16.63 9.11
N LYS A 53 -9.65 -16.48 9.40
CA LYS A 53 -10.65 -17.53 9.16
C LYS A 53 -10.85 -17.89 7.70
N LEU A 54 -10.76 -16.91 6.81
CA LEU A 54 -10.96 -17.10 5.38
C LEU A 54 -9.69 -17.53 4.66
N GLY A 55 -8.52 -17.50 5.31
CA GLY A 55 -7.24 -17.81 4.71
C GLY A 55 -6.82 -16.78 3.66
N LEU A 56 -7.06 -15.49 3.93
CA LEU A 56 -6.56 -14.37 3.14
C LEU A 56 -5.22 -13.91 3.73
N ILE A 57 -4.24 -13.67 2.89
CA ILE A 57 -2.95 -13.08 3.29
C ILE A 57 -3.09 -11.56 3.31
N VAL A 58 -2.51 -10.92 4.31
CA VAL A 58 -2.51 -9.46 4.44
C VAL A 58 -1.08 -8.92 4.34
N TRP A 59 -0.85 -8.00 3.43
CA TRP A 59 0.28 -7.08 3.48
C TRP A 59 -0.20 -5.82 4.18
N GLN A 60 0.40 -5.51 5.32
CA GLN A 60 -0.02 -4.42 6.18
C GLN A 60 0.90 -3.23 6.02
N ASP A 61 0.39 -2.15 5.42
CA ASP A 61 1.08 -0.87 5.41
C ASP A 61 1.00 -0.20 6.78
N MET A 62 2.07 0.48 7.16
CA MET A 62 2.02 1.44 8.25
C MET A 62 1.28 2.70 7.80
N VAL A 63 0.66 3.40 8.74
CA VAL A 63 -0.02 4.65 8.42
C VAL A 63 1.00 5.71 8.01
N ASN A 64 0.82 6.25 6.81
CA ASN A 64 1.64 7.35 6.34
C ASN A 64 1.16 8.64 7.02
N GLY A 65 1.97 9.20 7.85
CA GLY A 65 1.69 10.46 8.51
C GLY A 65 2.85 11.43 8.32
N GLY A 66 2.75 12.60 8.90
CA GLY A 66 3.81 13.60 8.89
C GLY A 66 3.30 15.00 8.60
N GLY A 67 4.22 15.91 8.27
CA GLY A 67 3.93 17.26 7.85
C GLY A 67 3.44 17.35 6.40
N PRO A 68 3.19 18.57 5.90
CA PRO A 68 2.74 18.77 4.53
C PRO A 68 3.74 18.22 3.51
N TYR A 69 3.26 17.36 2.61
CA TYR A 69 4.07 16.80 1.53
C TYR A 69 4.36 17.83 0.44
N LYS A 70 5.56 17.78 -0.13
CA LYS A 70 5.89 18.51 -1.35
C LYS A 70 5.42 17.69 -2.56
N LEU A 71 4.15 17.87 -2.93
CA LEU A 71 3.49 17.05 -3.98
C LEU A 71 4.25 17.03 -5.31
N TRP A 72 4.89 18.14 -5.68
CA TRP A 72 5.71 18.20 -6.90
C TRP A 72 6.87 17.22 -6.85
N PHE A 73 7.42 16.95 -5.68
CA PHE A 73 8.51 16.00 -5.49
C PHE A 73 7.97 14.56 -5.36
N VAL A 74 7.10 14.32 -4.37
CA VAL A 74 6.64 12.96 -4.02
C VAL A 74 5.77 12.35 -5.12
N THR A 75 4.95 13.16 -5.81
CA THR A 75 4.01 12.66 -6.82
C THR A 75 4.53 12.84 -8.24
N TYR A 76 4.85 14.08 -8.64
CA TYR A 76 5.14 14.35 -10.05
C TYR A 76 6.55 13.92 -10.45
N LEU A 77 7.55 14.31 -9.68
CA LEU A 77 8.94 14.01 -10.01
C LEU A 77 9.23 12.51 -9.93
N THR A 78 8.70 11.84 -8.92
CA THR A 78 8.88 10.40 -8.72
C THR A 78 8.26 9.58 -9.84
N ASN A 79 7.07 9.92 -10.31
CA ASN A 79 6.42 9.21 -11.42
C ASN A 79 7.17 9.37 -12.75
N VAL A 80 7.76 10.55 -12.99
CA VAL A 80 8.49 10.82 -14.25
C VAL A 80 9.90 10.24 -14.24
N PHE A 81 10.58 10.28 -13.10
CA PHE A 81 12.00 9.91 -12.97
C PHE A 81 12.25 8.68 -12.08
N GLN A 82 11.29 7.75 -12.01
CA GLN A 82 11.37 6.53 -11.19
C GLN A 82 12.74 5.84 -11.15
N PRO A 83 13.39 5.54 -12.29
CA PRO A 83 14.63 4.78 -12.28
C PRO A 83 15.79 5.50 -11.59
N LEU A 84 15.80 6.83 -11.65
CA LEU A 84 16.83 7.68 -11.05
C LEU A 84 16.57 7.90 -9.57
N LEU A 85 15.31 8.18 -9.21
CA LEU A 85 14.92 8.54 -7.85
C LEU A 85 14.87 7.34 -6.90
N ARG A 86 14.70 6.11 -7.40
CA ARG A 86 14.79 4.88 -6.59
C ARG A 86 16.11 4.76 -5.80
N ARG A 87 17.17 5.39 -6.27
CA ARG A 87 18.49 5.35 -5.65
C ARG A 87 18.77 6.52 -4.72
N LEU A 88 17.92 7.51 -4.67
CA LEU A 88 18.11 8.64 -3.75
C LEU A 88 18.03 8.16 -2.31
N PRO A 89 18.97 8.61 -1.45
CA PRO A 89 18.90 8.28 -0.02
C PRO A 89 17.72 8.99 0.62
N ASP A 90 16.98 8.29 1.49
CA ASP A 90 15.98 8.88 2.38
C ASP A 90 16.63 9.53 3.61
N ALA A 91 17.67 10.32 3.36
CA ALA A 91 18.49 10.97 4.37
C ALA A 91 17.92 12.35 4.79
N ARG A 92 18.44 12.90 5.87
CA ARG A 92 17.99 14.16 6.48
C ARG A 92 17.66 15.29 5.50
N PRO A 93 18.45 15.58 4.45
CA PRO A 93 18.12 16.66 3.52
C PRO A 93 16.80 16.46 2.76
N LEU A 94 16.34 15.21 2.59
CA LEU A 94 15.09 14.89 1.89
C LEU A 94 13.88 14.76 2.81
N TRP A 95 14.06 14.67 4.12
CA TRP A 95 12.96 14.46 5.06
C TRP A 95 11.88 15.54 4.98
N GLY A 96 12.28 16.80 4.77
CA GLY A 96 11.32 17.90 4.57
C GLY A 96 10.50 17.78 3.29
N LEU A 97 11.10 17.24 2.21
CA LEU A 97 10.40 16.97 0.95
C LEU A 97 9.42 15.80 1.08
N LEU A 98 9.79 14.83 1.91
CA LEU A 98 9.00 13.62 2.19
C LEU A 98 8.00 13.79 3.34
N GLY A 99 7.90 14.98 3.95
CA GLY A 99 6.95 15.28 5.03
C GLY A 99 7.37 14.78 6.42
N ARG A 100 8.68 14.52 6.67
CA ARG A 100 9.22 14.04 7.96
C ARG A 100 10.31 14.93 8.56
N GLU A 101 10.19 16.23 8.36
CA GLU A 101 11.16 17.21 8.84
C GLU A 101 11.27 17.22 10.38
N THR A 102 10.15 17.15 11.10
CA THR A 102 10.10 17.28 12.56
C THR A 102 10.51 15.99 13.27
N GLU A 103 11.27 16.14 14.35
CA GLU A 103 11.66 15.02 15.20
C GLU A 103 10.45 14.36 15.85
N ALA A 104 9.55 15.15 16.41
CA ALA A 104 8.32 14.68 17.02
C ALA A 104 7.50 13.78 16.07
N GLY A 105 7.38 14.17 14.79
CA GLY A 105 6.66 13.35 13.80
C GLY A 105 7.37 12.04 13.47
N ARG A 106 8.71 11.99 13.56
CA ARG A 106 9.47 10.72 13.39
C ARG A 106 9.34 9.82 14.61
N GLU A 107 9.36 10.38 15.81
CA GLU A 107 9.14 9.63 17.05
C GLU A 107 7.71 9.09 17.13
N GLU A 108 6.72 9.88 16.75
CA GLU A 108 5.32 9.43 16.67
C GLU A 108 5.19 8.23 15.74
N TYR A 109 5.74 8.32 14.53
CA TYR A 109 5.75 7.20 13.59
C TYR A 109 6.40 5.95 14.18
N ALA A 110 7.53 6.08 14.87
CA ALA A 110 8.21 4.95 15.48
C ALA A 110 7.34 4.28 16.56
N ARG A 111 6.64 5.07 17.39
CA ARG A 111 5.70 4.56 18.39
C ARG A 111 4.50 3.86 17.75
N GLU A 112 3.93 4.45 16.69
CA GLU A 112 2.80 3.86 15.96
C GLU A 112 3.19 2.55 15.26
N LEU A 113 4.37 2.49 14.63
CA LEU A 113 4.90 1.27 14.03
C LEU A 113 5.00 0.15 15.07
N GLU A 114 5.59 0.42 16.20
CA GLU A 114 5.73 -0.56 17.28
C GLU A 114 4.36 -1.01 17.82
N ALA A 115 3.45 -0.07 18.06
CA ALA A 115 2.10 -0.36 18.52
C ALA A 115 1.31 -1.20 17.50
N THR A 116 1.44 -0.90 16.21
CA THR A 116 0.81 -1.65 15.13
C THR A 116 1.28 -3.10 15.11
N VAL A 117 2.58 -3.33 15.14
CA VAL A 117 3.13 -4.69 15.17
C VAL A 117 2.66 -5.45 16.41
N LYS A 118 2.78 -4.86 17.59
CA LYS A 118 2.32 -5.49 18.85
C LYS A 118 0.83 -5.85 18.83
N THR A 119 0.02 -5.04 18.16
CA THR A 119 -1.42 -5.26 18.07
C THR A 119 -1.77 -6.37 17.08
N LEU A 120 -1.05 -6.45 15.95
CA LEU A 120 -1.43 -7.29 14.82
C LEU A 120 -0.60 -8.56 14.63
N GLN A 121 0.56 -8.69 15.30
CA GLN A 121 1.42 -9.88 15.15
C GLN A 121 0.77 -11.20 15.55
N CYS A 122 -0.30 -11.15 16.36
CA CYS A 122 -1.08 -12.33 16.74
C CYS A 122 -1.95 -12.88 15.60
N HIS A 123 -2.14 -12.13 14.51
CA HIS A 123 -2.93 -12.53 13.36
C HIS A 123 -2.07 -13.26 12.33
N PRO A 124 -2.26 -14.56 12.10
CA PRO A 124 -1.49 -15.33 11.12
C PRO A 124 -1.70 -14.87 9.68
N CYS A 125 -2.78 -14.17 9.36
CA CYS A 125 -3.01 -13.61 8.02
C CYS A 125 -1.99 -12.54 7.64
N VAL A 126 -1.40 -11.81 8.61
CA VAL A 126 -0.38 -10.80 8.31
C VAL A 126 0.89 -11.50 7.84
N GLY A 127 1.21 -11.39 6.56
CA GLY A 127 2.36 -12.04 5.92
C GLY A 127 3.52 -11.09 5.62
N CYS A 128 3.25 -9.79 5.54
CA CYS A 128 4.26 -8.79 5.21
C CYS A 128 3.94 -7.43 5.86
N TRP A 129 4.97 -6.80 6.41
CA TRP A 129 4.93 -5.43 6.89
C TRP A 129 5.46 -4.46 5.84
N VAL A 130 4.77 -3.35 5.61
CA VAL A 130 5.16 -2.33 4.63
C VAL A 130 5.32 -0.99 5.36
N PRO A 131 6.54 -0.62 5.80
CA PRO A 131 6.74 0.60 6.58
C PRO A 131 6.51 1.87 5.78
N PHE A 132 6.83 1.89 4.48
CA PHE A 132 6.66 3.08 3.66
C PHE A 132 6.08 2.76 2.29
N ASN A 133 5.22 3.66 1.80
CA ASN A 133 4.64 3.62 0.48
C ASN A 133 5.00 4.88 -0.31
N GLU A 134 5.56 4.70 -1.51
CA GLU A 134 5.83 5.76 -2.51
C GLU A 134 6.57 7.00 -1.96
N GLY A 135 7.35 6.84 -0.90
CA GLY A 135 8.07 7.94 -0.27
C GLY A 135 7.21 8.88 0.59
N TRP A 136 5.90 8.62 0.74
CA TRP A 136 5.02 9.42 1.59
C TRP A 136 5.41 9.26 3.06
N GLY A 137 6.01 10.31 3.63
CA GLY A 137 6.49 10.30 4.99
C GLY A 137 7.70 9.40 5.25
N GLN A 138 8.42 8.98 4.22
CA GLN A 138 9.57 8.09 4.35
C GLN A 138 10.79 8.79 4.97
N PHE A 139 11.43 8.08 5.89
CA PHE A 139 12.71 8.45 6.50
C PHE A 139 13.36 7.20 7.07
N ASP A 140 14.69 7.11 7.03
CA ASP A 140 15.48 6.01 7.62
C ASP A 140 14.84 4.62 7.40
N ALA A 141 14.40 4.30 6.15
CA ALA A 141 13.64 3.09 5.85
C ALA A 141 14.36 1.80 6.27
N ARG A 142 15.69 1.78 6.20
CA ARG A 142 16.49 0.66 6.67
C ARG A 142 16.33 0.45 8.17
N LYS A 143 16.36 1.53 8.97
CA LYS A 143 16.15 1.45 10.43
C LYS A 143 14.73 0.99 10.76
N ALA A 144 13.72 1.45 10.03
CA ALA A 144 12.35 0.96 10.20
C ALA A 144 12.25 -0.54 9.90
N THR A 145 12.91 -1.02 8.85
CA THR A 145 13.00 -2.45 8.51
C THR A 145 13.69 -3.27 9.62
N GLU A 146 14.80 -2.78 10.16
CA GLU A 146 15.51 -3.43 11.27
C GLU A 146 14.63 -3.50 12.53
N THR A 147 13.89 -2.43 12.82
CA THR A 147 12.93 -2.39 13.93
C THR A 147 11.81 -3.42 13.73
N LEU A 148 11.23 -3.50 12.53
CA LEU A 148 10.20 -4.49 12.22
C LEU A 148 10.72 -5.91 12.39
N ARG A 149 11.90 -6.23 11.90
CA ARG A 149 12.52 -7.56 12.05
C ARG A 149 12.83 -7.90 13.50
N ALA A 150 13.18 -6.92 14.32
CA ALA A 150 13.39 -7.12 15.75
C ALA A 150 12.08 -7.39 16.51
N LEU A 151 10.98 -6.71 16.11
CA LEU A 151 9.66 -6.88 16.72
C LEU A 151 8.95 -8.15 16.26
N ASP A 152 9.08 -8.47 14.98
CA ASP A 152 8.43 -9.63 14.36
C ASP A 152 9.33 -10.27 13.29
N PRO A 153 10.22 -11.19 13.69
CA PRO A 153 11.15 -11.86 12.77
C PRO A 153 10.47 -12.90 11.87
N SER A 154 9.18 -13.16 12.05
CA SER A 154 8.45 -14.21 11.35
C SER A 154 7.79 -13.76 10.05
N ARG A 155 7.71 -12.45 9.80
CA ARG A 155 7.06 -11.87 8.61
C ARG A 155 8.07 -11.22 7.68
N LEU A 156 7.67 -11.16 6.41
CA LEU A 156 8.43 -10.43 5.40
C LEU A 156 8.33 -8.90 5.63
N VAL A 157 9.29 -8.16 5.09
CA VAL A 157 9.26 -6.70 5.08
C VAL A 157 9.45 -6.19 3.66
N ASP A 158 8.48 -5.41 3.17
CA ASP A 158 8.60 -4.59 1.96
C ASP A 158 9.00 -3.17 2.37
N GLU A 159 10.30 -2.90 2.44
CA GLU A 159 10.91 -1.73 3.09
C GLU A 159 10.35 -0.39 2.60
N ALA A 160 10.21 -0.26 1.27
CA ALA A 160 9.73 0.95 0.64
C ALA A 160 9.00 0.58 -0.65
N SER A 161 7.69 0.45 -0.55
CA SER A 161 6.87 0.03 -1.67
C SER A 161 6.85 1.10 -2.76
N GLY A 162 7.32 0.75 -3.93
CA GLY A 162 7.37 1.59 -5.13
C GLY A 162 8.62 2.46 -5.28
N TRP A 163 8.85 3.43 -4.40
CA TRP A 163 9.91 4.43 -4.53
C TRP A 163 10.94 4.36 -3.41
N PHE A 164 12.12 4.95 -3.61
CA PHE A 164 13.19 5.13 -2.63
C PHE A 164 13.61 3.84 -1.91
N ASP A 165 13.58 2.71 -2.61
CA ASP A 165 14.02 1.41 -2.10
C ASP A 165 15.50 1.45 -1.70
N ARG A 166 15.78 1.16 -0.42
CA ARG A 166 17.14 1.17 0.17
C ARG A 166 17.78 -0.21 0.21
N GLY A 167 17.07 -1.24 -0.25
CA GLY A 167 17.57 -2.60 -0.36
C GLY A 167 17.59 -3.38 0.96
N GLY A 168 16.92 -2.89 2.01
CA GLY A 168 16.90 -3.53 3.32
C GLY A 168 15.80 -4.57 3.50
N GLY A 169 14.72 -4.50 2.72
CA GLY A 169 13.58 -5.42 2.79
C GLY A 169 13.81 -6.74 2.09
N ASP A 170 12.85 -7.65 2.23
CA ASP A 170 12.84 -8.97 1.59
C ASP A 170 12.30 -8.92 0.17
N VAL A 171 11.50 -7.89 -0.12
CA VAL A 171 10.80 -7.70 -1.38
C VAL A 171 11.40 -6.52 -2.16
N HIS A 172 11.49 -6.68 -3.48
CA HIS A 172 11.71 -5.59 -4.42
C HIS A 172 10.38 -5.20 -5.04
N SER A 173 9.77 -4.17 -4.52
CA SER A 173 8.43 -3.72 -4.86
C SER A 173 8.44 -2.84 -6.11
N ILE A 174 7.47 -3.06 -6.99
CA ILE A 174 7.30 -2.29 -8.24
C ILE A 174 5.89 -1.71 -8.27
N HIS A 175 5.78 -0.38 -8.46
CA HIS A 175 4.55 0.29 -8.84
C HIS A 175 4.61 0.66 -10.31
N ASN A 176 3.61 0.30 -11.08
CA ASN A 176 3.58 0.58 -12.51
C ASN A 176 2.17 0.91 -13.01
N TYR A 177 1.94 2.19 -13.24
CA TYR A 177 0.66 2.70 -13.76
C TYR A 177 0.71 3.17 -15.22
N PHE A 178 1.90 3.54 -15.71
CA PHE A 178 2.04 4.28 -16.98
C PHE A 178 2.89 3.58 -18.03
N TYR A 179 3.74 2.62 -17.64
CA TYR A 179 4.71 2.03 -18.54
C TYR A 179 4.33 0.60 -18.91
N PRO A 180 4.80 0.10 -20.10
CA PRO A 180 4.68 -1.33 -20.38
C PRO A 180 5.28 -2.16 -19.25
N LEU A 181 4.54 -3.13 -18.78
CA LEU A 181 4.97 -3.97 -17.67
C LEU A 181 6.20 -4.79 -18.10
N ARG A 182 7.32 -4.56 -17.42
CA ARG A 182 8.57 -5.30 -17.62
C ARG A 182 9.14 -5.64 -16.26
N ILE A 183 8.94 -6.88 -15.84
CA ILE A 183 9.53 -7.39 -14.60
C ILE A 183 10.91 -7.95 -14.95
N ARG A 184 11.94 -7.47 -14.26
CA ARG A 184 13.31 -7.97 -14.38
C ARG A 184 13.66 -8.75 -13.11
N PRO A 185 14.39 -9.87 -13.23
CA PRO A 185 14.91 -10.57 -12.07
C PRO A 185 15.71 -9.64 -11.15
N ASN A 186 15.58 -9.86 -9.86
CA ASN A 186 16.32 -9.16 -8.82
C ASN A 186 16.89 -10.19 -7.83
N VAL A 187 17.84 -9.79 -6.99
CA VAL A 187 18.37 -10.64 -5.90
C VAL A 187 17.27 -10.92 -4.86
N ARG A 188 16.39 -9.94 -4.61
CA ARG A 188 15.20 -10.09 -3.77
C ARG A 188 14.01 -10.55 -4.59
N THR A 189 13.02 -11.13 -3.94
CA THR A 189 11.74 -11.46 -4.57
C THR A 189 11.09 -10.21 -5.14
N VAL A 190 10.75 -10.24 -6.43
CA VAL A 190 10.09 -9.12 -7.10
C VAL A 190 8.59 -9.22 -6.92
N ALA A 191 7.96 -8.15 -6.47
CA ALA A 191 6.52 -8.03 -6.38
C ALA A 191 6.03 -6.81 -7.19
N LEU A 192 5.05 -7.03 -8.06
CA LEU A 192 4.26 -5.95 -8.64
C LEU A 192 3.18 -5.59 -7.61
N SER A 193 3.53 -4.68 -6.72
CA SER A 193 2.72 -4.36 -5.54
C SER A 193 1.60 -3.37 -5.81
N GLU A 194 1.74 -2.57 -6.88
CA GLU A 194 0.66 -1.69 -7.35
C GLU A 194 0.67 -1.55 -8.87
N TYR A 195 -0.51 -1.68 -9.48
CA TYR A 195 -0.73 -1.43 -10.91
C TYR A 195 -2.22 -1.22 -11.20
N GLY A 196 -2.56 -0.72 -12.38
CA GLY A 196 -3.94 -0.49 -12.79
C GLY A 196 -4.45 0.89 -12.40
N GLY A 197 -5.34 0.98 -11.42
CA GLY A 197 -5.93 2.25 -10.98
C GLY A 197 -6.82 2.90 -12.05
N ILE A 198 -7.57 2.09 -12.82
CA ILE A 198 -8.52 2.55 -13.83
C ILE A 198 -9.82 2.89 -13.11
N ALA A 199 -10.22 4.15 -13.17
CA ALA A 199 -11.47 4.62 -12.60
C ALA A 199 -12.62 4.50 -13.59
N TRP A 200 -13.81 4.18 -13.09
CA TRP A 200 -15.07 4.30 -13.81
C TRP A 200 -16.09 5.00 -12.91
N PRO A 201 -16.51 6.23 -13.25
CA PRO A 201 -17.58 6.91 -12.55
C PRO A 201 -18.88 6.15 -12.74
N MET A 202 -19.37 5.50 -11.69
CA MET A 202 -20.63 4.74 -11.76
C MET A 202 -21.81 5.69 -11.63
N PRO A 203 -22.77 5.69 -12.58
CA PRO A 203 -23.96 6.54 -12.50
C PRO A 203 -24.71 6.34 -11.16
N GLY A 204 -25.06 7.45 -10.51
CA GLY A 204 -25.71 7.44 -9.20
C GLY A 204 -24.78 7.25 -7.99
N HIS A 205 -23.49 7.07 -8.24
CA HIS A 205 -22.45 6.94 -7.20
C HIS A 205 -21.23 7.85 -7.47
N GLU A 206 -21.46 8.91 -8.22
CA GLU A 206 -20.39 9.85 -8.56
C GLU A 206 -19.93 10.59 -7.31
N PRO A 207 -18.59 10.68 -7.08
CA PRO A 207 -18.08 11.48 -5.99
C PRO A 207 -18.38 12.96 -6.24
N PRO A 208 -18.50 13.79 -5.18
CA PRO A 208 -18.78 15.23 -5.31
C PRO A 208 -17.64 16.00 -5.98
N ARG A 209 -16.52 15.36 -6.25
CA ARG A 209 -15.35 15.91 -6.95
C ARG A 209 -14.97 15.01 -8.13
N LYS A 210 -14.05 15.53 -8.96
CA LYS A 210 -13.52 14.79 -10.11
C LYS A 210 -12.99 13.41 -9.66
N THR A 211 -13.42 12.36 -10.35
CA THR A 211 -12.94 10.99 -10.12
C THR A 211 -11.42 10.93 -10.32
N TYR A 212 -10.72 10.41 -9.33
CA TYR A 212 -9.28 10.18 -9.41
C TYR A 212 -9.00 8.80 -9.99
N GLY A 213 -7.94 8.69 -10.82
CA GLY A 213 -7.43 7.43 -11.35
C GLY A 213 -6.32 7.68 -12.37
N TYR A 214 -5.54 6.64 -12.64
CA TYR A 214 -4.47 6.66 -13.67
C TYR A 214 -4.99 6.45 -15.09
N GLY A 215 -6.28 6.31 -15.23
CA GLY A 215 -7.06 6.27 -16.44
C GLY A 215 -8.54 6.21 -16.10
N THR A 216 -9.40 6.63 -17.03
CA THR A 216 -10.85 6.61 -16.83
C THR A 216 -11.51 5.77 -17.93
N ALA A 217 -12.31 4.81 -17.55
CA ALA A 217 -13.19 4.07 -18.45
C ALA A 217 -14.51 4.82 -18.60
N ARG A 218 -15.10 4.77 -19.80
CA ARG A 218 -16.36 5.44 -20.12
C ARG A 218 -17.59 4.56 -19.89
N SER A 219 -17.37 3.26 -19.73
CA SER A 219 -18.43 2.28 -19.50
C SER A 219 -17.90 1.08 -18.71
N ARG A 220 -18.84 0.29 -18.17
CA ARG A 220 -18.54 -0.98 -17.51
C ARG A 220 -17.82 -1.95 -18.47
N ALA A 221 -18.25 -2.01 -19.73
CA ALA A 221 -17.64 -2.88 -20.74
C ALA A 221 -16.18 -2.50 -20.98
N GLU A 222 -15.89 -1.21 -21.19
CA GLU A 222 -14.53 -0.71 -21.35
C GLU A 222 -13.65 -0.99 -20.10
N LEU A 223 -14.20 -0.79 -18.89
CA LEU A 223 -13.48 -1.12 -17.66
C LEU A 223 -13.11 -2.61 -17.63
N THR A 224 -14.08 -3.48 -17.94
CA THR A 224 -13.87 -4.93 -17.94
C THR A 224 -12.81 -5.34 -18.98
N GLU A 225 -12.87 -4.82 -20.18
CA GLU A 225 -11.90 -5.09 -21.24
C GLU A 225 -10.49 -4.68 -20.81
N ARG A 226 -10.33 -3.42 -20.35
CA ARG A 226 -9.03 -2.89 -19.89
C ARG A 226 -8.49 -3.66 -18.69
N TYR A 227 -9.36 -4.06 -17.75
CA TYR A 227 -8.97 -4.89 -16.62
C TYR A 227 -8.46 -6.26 -17.07
N CYS A 228 -9.21 -6.94 -17.94
CA CYS A 228 -8.80 -8.24 -18.48
C CYS A 228 -7.48 -8.17 -19.26
N ASP A 229 -7.29 -7.13 -20.06
CA ASP A 229 -6.04 -6.91 -20.80
C ASP A 229 -4.86 -6.65 -19.87
N LEU A 230 -5.08 -5.93 -18.79
CA LEU A 230 -4.06 -5.70 -17.78
C LEU A 230 -3.67 -7.01 -17.09
N GLN A 231 -4.65 -7.81 -16.67
CA GLN A 231 -4.41 -9.10 -16.02
C GLN A 231 -3.68 -10.12 -16.92
N ARG A 232 -3.93 -10.09 -18.23
CA ARG A 232 -3.20 -10.96 -19.18
C ARG A 232 -1.74 -10.56 -19.38
N LYS A 233 -1.37 -9.32 -19.05
CA LYS A 233 -0.01 -8.77 -19.19
C LYS A 233 0.82 -8.92 -17.90
N THR A 234 0.17 -9.22 -16.77
CA THR A 234 0.81 -9.47 -15.47
C THR A 234 1.02 -10.96 -15.22
#